data_4a715854bb9c0036d24ef4f0f9e6fed7
#
_entry.id   4a715854bb9c0036d24ef4f0f9e6fed7
#
_cell.length_a   1.000
_cell.length_b   1.000
_cell.length_c   1.000
_cell.angle_alpha   90.00
_cell.angle_beta   90.00
_cell.angle_gamma   90.00
#
_symmetry.space_group_name_H-M   'P 1'
#
loop_
_entity.id
_entity.type
_entity.pdbx_description
1 polymer ?
#
loop_
_entity_poly.entity_id
_entity_poly.type
_entity_poly.pdbx_seq_one_letter_code
_entity_poly.pdbx_strand_id
1 'polypeptide(L)'
;MTGVVVVHKRAVGALHEARRLAVPASVGQADTSLGQEDAASYAPEAAEQLRRVGDLAREVVACELLAARQAWWLRRTGGAVGQARGAGPAPGLGPLAACLEDLVAPVDRDRPLGPDLARLVEALERDELPLP
;
A
#
# COMPACT_ATOMS: atom_id res chain seq x y z
N MET A 1 -15.69 14.57 10.58
CA MET A 1 -15.29 13.34 9.82
C MET A 1 -13.81 13.41 9.50
N THR A 2 -13.01 12.50 10.03
CA THR A 2 -11.55 12.44 9.81
C THR A 2 -11.22 11.88 8.41
N GLY A 3 -12.20 11.31 7.74
CA GLY A 3 -12.07 10.77 6.38
C GLY A 3 -10.94 9.75 6.27
N VAL A 4 -10.17 9.84 5.18
CA VAL A 4 -9.07 8.91 4.88
C VAL A 4 -7.74 9.23 5.59
N VAL A 5 -7.70 10.14 6.57
CA VAL A 5 -6.46 10.49 7.31
C VAL A 5 -5.86 9.25 8.00
N VAL A 6 -6.68 8.34 8.48
CA VAL A 6 -6.21 7.08 9.09
C VAL A 6 -5.48 6.20 8.08
N VAL A 7 -5.87 6.24 6.81
CA VAL A 7 -5.23 5.51 5.71
C VAL A 7 -3.82 6.06 5.46
N HIS A 8 -3.67 7.39 5.44
CA HIS A 8 -2.36 8.02 5.35
C HIS A 8 -1.44 7.62 6.52
N LYS A 9 -1.96 7.63 7.76
CA LYS A 9 -1.17 7.19 8.93
C LYS A 9 -0.74 5.72 8.81
N ARG A 10 -1.61 4.86 8.28
CA ARG A 10 -1.27 3.45 8.04
C ARG A 10 -0.16 3.31 7.00
N ALA A 11 -0.26 4.00 5.86
CA ALA A 11 0.78 4.00 4.83
C ALA A 11 2.14 4.47 5.37
N VAL A 12 2.16 5.54 6.18
CA VAL A 12 3.38 6.02 6.84
C VAL A 12 3.95 4.98 7.79
N GLY A 13 3.12 4.29 8.57
CA GLY A 13 3.55 3.21 9.46
C GLY A 13 4.21 2.05 8.69
N ALA A 14 3.57 1.58 7.62
CA ALA A 14 4.11 0.54 6.75
C ALA A 14 5.46 0.95 6.12
N LEU A 15 5.56 2.20 5.64
CA LEU A 15 6.82 2.73 5.09
C LEU A 15 7.94 2.78 6.14
N HIS A 16 7.64 3.18 7.37
CA HIS A 16 8.62 3.19 8.46
C HIS A 16 9.10 1.78 8.81
N GLU A 17 8.21 0.79 8.83
CA GLU A 17 8.58 -0.60 9.05
C GLU A 17 9.47 -1.12 7.89
N ALA A 18 9.08 -0.87 6.64
CA ALA A 18 9.88 -1.25 5.47
C ALA A 18 11.30 -0.66 5.51
N ARG A 19 11.45 0.60 5.91
CA ARG A 19 12.76 1.25 6.06
C ARG A 19 13.64 0.58 7.12
N ARG A 20 13.07 0.09 8.22
CA ARG A 20 13.83 -0.65 9.23
C ARG A 20 14.28 -2.01 8.72
N LEU A 21 13.45 -2.67 7.92
CA LEU A 21 13.77 -3.95 7.30
C LEU A 21 14.78 -3.84 6.14
N ALA A 22 15.01 -2.63 5.62
CA ALA A 22 16.00 -2.40 4.57
C ALA A 22 17.45 -2.40 5.08
N VAL A 23 17.67 -2.53 6.37
CA VAL A 23 19.02 -2.72 6.95
C VAL A 23 19.54 -4.08 6.49
N PRO A 24 20.81 -4.18 6.01
CA PRO A 24 21.37 -5.46 5.57
C PRO A 24 21.30 -6.54 6.66
N ALA A 25 20.86 -7.74 6.30
CA ALA A 25 20.74 -8.86 7.24
C ALA A 25 22.07 -9.27 7.89
N SER A 26 23.20 -8.92 7.26
CA SER A 26 24.55 -9.17 7.78
C SER A 26 25.04 -8.17 8.85
N VAL A 27 24.26 -7.12 9.14
CA VAL A 27 24.64 -6.16 10.17
C VAL A 27 24.57 -6.80 11.57
N GLY A 28 25.68 -6.73 12.30
CA GLY A 28 25.78 -7.32 13.64
C GLY A 28 26.25 -8.78 13.67
N GLN A 29 26.75 -9.31 12.55
CA GLN A 29 27.38 -10.63 12.53
C GLN A 29 28.48 -10.71 13.57
N ALA A 30 28.46 -11.78 14.35
CA ALA A 30 29.52 -12.12 15.31
C ALA A 30 30.32 -13.31 14.81
N ASP A 31 31.64 -13.27 15.04
CA ASP A 31 32.51 -14.40 14.75
C ASP A 31 32.22 -15.57 15.68
N THR A 32 32.00 -16.77 15.13
CA THR A 32 31.67 -17.98 15.89
C THR A 32 32.73 -19.07 15.74
N SER A 33 33.58 -18.98 14.70
CA SER A 33 34.56 -20.02 14.31
C SER A 33 36.00 -19.50 14.22
N LEU A 34 36.35 -18.49 14.98
CA LEU A 34 37.68 -17.88 15.00
C LEU A 34 38.20 -17.44 13.62
N GLY A 35 37.31 -16.95 12.77
CA GLY A 35 37.63 -16.45 11.44
C GLY A 35 37.72 -17.54 10.34
N GLN A 36 37.41 -18.80 10.64
CA GLN A 36 37.55 -19.88 9.63
C GLN A 36 36.27 -20.09 8.79
N GLU A 37 35.08 -19.98 9.35
CA GLU A 37 33.80 -20.20 8.66
C GLU A 37 32.79 -19.09 9.02
N ASP A 38 33.28 -17.91 9.34
CA ASP A 38 32.44 -16.84 9.87
C ASP A 38 31.78 -15.97 8.77
N ALA A 39 32.11 -16.20 7.50
CA ALA A 39 31.50 -15.47 6.38
C ALA A 39 30.17 -16.10 5.98
N ALA A 40 29.10 -15.78 6.68
CA ALA A 40 27.73 -16.19 6.35
C ALA A 40 27.04 -15.17 5.44
N SER A 41 26.30 -15.64 4.44
CA SER A 41 25.59 -14.77 3.50
C SER A 41 24.28 -14.18 4.06
N TYR A 42 23.73 -14.76 5.13
CA TYR A 42 22.41 -14.42 5.69
C TYR A 42 21.29 -14.35 4.63
N ALA A 43 21.41 -15.15 3.57
CA ALA A 43 20.48 -15.14 2.45
C ALA A 43 19.03 -15.50 2.85
N PRO A 44 18.77 -16.46 3.76
CA PRO A 44 17.42 -16.76 4.22
C PRO A 44 16.78 -15.56 4.96
N GLU A 45 17.53 -14.88 5.82
CA GLU A 45 17.10 -13.72 6.56
C GLU A 45 16.83 -12.54 5.62
N ALA A 46 17.72 -12.31 4.65
CA ALA A 46 17.53 -11.28 3.64
C ALA A 46 16.29 -11.55 2.77
N ALA A 47 16.04 -12.81 2.41
CA ALA A 47 14.84 -13.20 1.66
C ALA A 47 13.56 -12.94 2.46
N GLU A 48 13.54 -13.26 3.76
CA GLU A 48 12.39 -12.99 4.62
C GLU A 48 12.16 -11.48 4.81
N GLN A 49 13.22 -10.69 4.98
CA GLN A 49 13.11 -9.22 5.00
C GLN A 49 12.52 -8.69 3.70
N LEU A 50 13.00 -9.18 2.54
CA LEU A 50 12.47 -8.77 1.23
C LEU A 50 10.99 -9.13 1.08
N ARG A 51 10.60 -10.34 1.47
CA ARG A 51 9.19 -10.76 1.45
C ARG A 51 8.33 -9.81 2.28
N ARG A 52 8.74 -9.49 3.49
CA ARG A 52 8.02 -8.58 4.37
C ARG A 52 7.95 -7.16 3.82
N VAL A 53 9.03 -6.65 3.23
CA VAL A 53 9.04 -5.35 2.55
C VAL A 53 8.06 -5.34 1.38
N GLY A 54 7.96 -6.42 0.62
CA GLY A 54 6.97 -6.58 -0.45
C GLY A 54 5.53 -6.49 0.05
N ASP A 55 5.21 -7.14 1.17
CA ASP A 55 3.88 -7.07 1.79
C ASP A 55 3.54 -5.62 2.22
N LEU A 56 4.50 -4.95 2.86
CA LEU A 56 4.34 -3.54 3.27
C LEU A 56 4.20 -2.59 2.08
N ALA A 57 4.91 -2.85 0.98
CA ALA A 57 4.77 -2.06 -0.24
C ALA A 57 3.37 -2.20 -0.84
N ARG A 58 2.82 -3.44 -0.91
CA ARG A 58 1.43 -3.66 -1.34
C ARG A 58 0.44 -2.90 -0.46
N GLU A 59 0.66 -2.89 0.85
CA GLU A 59 -0.19 -2.14 1.77
C GLU A 59 -0.15 -0.63 1.53
N VAL A 60 1.02 -0.06 1.24
CA VAL A 60 1.14 1.37 0.87
C VAL A 60 0.37 1.64 -0.42
N VAL A 61 0.54 0.81 -1.46
CA VAL A 61 -0.20 0.95 -2.72
C VAL A 61 -1.71 0.82 -2.50
N ALA A 62 -2.17 -0.12 -1.68
CA ALA A 62 -3.58 -0.25 -1.33
C ALA A 62 -4.14 1.03 -0.66
N CYS A 63 -3.36 1.67 0.22
CA CYS A 63 -3.71 2.96 0.82
C CYS A 63 -3.85 4.06 -0.24
N GLU A 64 -2.95 4.13 -1.22
CA GLU A 64 -3.01 5.08 -2.33
C GLU A 64 -4.23 4.84 -3.22
N LEU A 65 -4.53 3.59 -3.56
CA LEU A 65 -5.70 3.22 -4.37
C LEU A 65 -7.00 3.60 -3.67
N LEU A 66 -7.10 3.38 -2.36
CA LEU A 66 -8.26 3.79 -1.58
C LEU A 66 -8.41 5.31 -1.57
N ALA A 67 -7.33 6.05 -1.40
CA ALA A 67 -7.33 7.51 -1.45
C ALA A 67 -7.72 8.03 -2.84
N ALA A 68 -7.20 7.44 -3.91
CA ALA A 68 -7.56 7.77 -5.29
C ALA A 68 -9.04 7.51 -5.58
N ARG A 69 -9.57 6.35 -5.16
CA ARG A 69 -10.99 6.00 -5.25
C ARG A 69 -11.87 7.06 -4.59
N GLN A 70 -11.49 7.48 -3.38
CA GLN A 70 -12.20 8.52 -2.64
C GLN A 70 -12.13 9.88 -3.32
N ALA A 71 -10.96 10.25 -3.87
CA ALA A 71 -10.80 11.51 -4.59
C ALA A 71 -11.68 11.56 -5.85
N TRP A 72 -11.76 10.47 -6.62
CA TRP A 72 -12.65 10.38 -7.79
C TRP A 72 -14.12 10.51 -7.41
N TRP A 73 -14.55 9.86 -6.34
CA TRP A 73 -15.93 9.99 -5.84
C TRP A 73 -16.26 11.42 -5.44
N LEU A 74 -15.39 12.09 -4.68
CA LEU A 74 -15.58 13.48 -4.26
C LEU A 74 -15.66 14.44 -5.47
N ARG A 75 -14.85 14.23 -6.50
CA ARG A 75 -14.89 15.04 -7.73
C ARG A 75 -16.20 14.86 -8.49
N ARG A 76 -16.73 13.66 -8.57
CA ARG A 76 -17.98 13.36 -9.26
C ARG A 76 -19.20 13.91 -8.51
N THR A 77 -19.20 13.83 -7.19
CA THR A 77 -20.35 14.23 -6.36
C THR A 77 -20.31 15.71 -5.97
N GLY A 78 -19.27 16.46 -6.35
CA GLY A 78 -19.18 17.89 -6.03
C GLY A 78 -18.88 18.16 -4.55
N GLY A 79 -18.15 17.24 -3.89
CA GLY A 79 -17.67 17.45 -2.51
C GLY A 79 -16.91 18.76 -2.33
N ALA A 80 -16.65 19.14 -1.08
CA ALA A 80 -16.27 20.47 -0.57
C ALA A 80 -15.11 21.24 -1.27
N VAL A 81 -14.52 20.69 -2.32
CA VAL A 81 -13.49 21.34 -3.14
C VAL A 81 -14.06 21.74 -4.52
N GLY A 82 -15.19 22.34 -4.55
CA GLY A 82 -16.04 22.83 -5.62
C GLY A 82 -15.49 23.28 -6.98
N GLN A 83 -14.35 22.79 -7.47
CA GLN A 83 -13.73 23.34 -8.69
C GLN A 83 -13.45 22.35 -9.84
N ALA A 84 -13.83 21.11 -9.77
CA ALA A 84 -13.63 20.20 -10.90
C ALA A 84 -14.77 19.17 -11.04
N ARG A 85 -16.00 19.63 -11.17
CA ARG A 85 -17.08 18.77 -11.66
C ARG A 85 -16.76 18.33 -13.09
N GLY A 86 -16.66 17.02 -13.34
CA GLY A 86 -16.70 16.46 -14.69
C GLY A 86 -15.42 15.86 -15.25
N ALA A 87 -14.26 15.98 -14.60
CA ALA A 87 -13.09 15.24 -15.06
C ALA A 87 -13.15 13.81 -14.51
N GLY A 88 -13.36 12.85 -15.39
CA GLY A 88 -13.18 11.42 -15.10
C GLY A 88 -11.72 11.07 -14.77
N PRO A 89 -11.40 9.80 -14.59
CA PRO A 89 -10.02 9.35 -14.48
C PRO A 89 -9.22 9.76 -15.73
N ALA A 90 -7.90 9.91 -15.58
CA ALA A 90 -7.03 10.21 -16.72
C ALA A 90 -7.18 9.13 -17.81
N PRO A 91 -6.91 9.46 -19.10
CA PRO A 91 -6.94 8.47 -20.17
C PRO A 91 -6.10 7.23 -19.79
N GLY A 92 -6.67 6.04 -19.97
CA GLY A 92 -6.04 4.78 -19.59
C GLY A 92 -6.36 4.28 -18.17
N LEU A 93 -6.82 5.12 -17.24
CA LEU A 93 -7.17 4.72 -15.89
C LEU A 93 -8.66 4.32 -15.71
N GLY A 94 -9.45 4.36 -16.78
CA GLY A 94 -10.87 3.99 -16.74
C GLY A 94 -11.14 2.59 -16.19
N PRO A 95 -10.47 1.54 -16.68
CA PRO A 95 -10.65 0.18 -16.19
C PRO A 95 -10.29 0.04 -14.70
N LEU A 96 -9.18 0.65 -14.25
CA LEU A 96 -8.78 0.65 -12.85
C LEU A 96 -9.83 1.37 -11.98
N ALA A 97 -10.31 2.52 -12.42
CA ALA A 97 -11.32 3.27 -11.68
C ALA A 97 -12.62 2.45 -11.50
N ALA A 98 -13.08 1.78 -12.55
CA ALA A 98 -14.26 0.90 -12.49
C ALA A 98 -14.04 -0.26 -11.52
N CYS A 99 -12.90 -0.94 -11.61
CA CYS A 99 -12.54 -2.03 -10.71
C CYS A 99 -12.51 -1.57 -9.24
N LEU A 100 -11.93 -0.40 -8.96
CA LEU A 100 -11.90 0.16 -7.61
C LEU A 100 -13.31 0.57 -7.12
N GLU A 101 -14.22 0.96 -8.00
CA GLU A 101 -15.61 1.25 -7.65
C GLU A 101 -16.36 0.00 -7.21
N ASP A 102 -16.08 -1.14 -7.81
CA ASP A 102 -16.67 -2.42 -7.46
C ASP A 102 -16.08 -3.00 -6.15
N LEU A 103 -14.76 -2.82 -5.94
CA LEU A 103 -14.07 -3.36 -4.77
C LEU A 103 -14.34 -2.57 -3.48
N VAL A 104 -14.42 -1.23 -3.57
CA VAL A 104 -14.43 -0.36 -2.40
C VAL A 104 -15.53 0.70 -2.49
N ALA A 105 -16.44 0.66 -1.52
CA ALA A 105 -17.46 1.70 -1.38
C ALA A 105 -16.84 3.07 -1.01
N PRO A 106 -17.41 4.19 -1.47
CA PRO A 106 -16.93 5.51 -1.06
C PRO A 106 -17.09 5.73 0.45
N VAL A 107 -16.24 6.57 1.00
CA VAL A 107 -16.32 6.99 2.41
C VAL A 107 -17.22 8.23 2.49
N ASP A 108 -18.52 8.01 2.55
CA ASP A 108 -19.56 9.03 2.71
C ASP A 108 -19.83 9.36 4.19
N ARG A 109 -19.51 8.42 5.08
CA ARG A 109 -19.62 8.50 6.55
C ARG A 109 -18.47 7.75 7.21
N ASP A 110 -18.20 8.05 8.48
CA ASP A 110 -17.16 7.35 9.24
C ASP A 110 -17.51 5.86 9.39
N ARG A 111 -16.56 5.02 9.02
CA ARG A 111 -16.61 3.55 9.13
C ARG A 111 -15.22 2.95 9.20
N PRO A 112 -15.07 1.71 9.66
CA PRO A 112 -13.79 1.01 9.57
C PRO A 112 -13.34 0.84 8.11
N LEU A 113 -12.08 1.21 7.81
CA LEU A 113 -11.48 1.09 6.48
C LEU A 113 -10.54 -0.12 6.34
N GLY A 114 -10.29 -0.84 7.44
CA GLY A 114 -9.45 -2.04 7.41
C GLY A 114 -9.93 -3.12 6.42
N PRO A 115 -11.24 -3.46 6.39
CA PRO A 115 -11.76 -4.42 5.41
C PRO A 115 -11.56 -3.99 3.95
N ASP A 116 -11.63 -2.68 3.65
CA ASP A 116 -11.40 -2.18 2.29
C ASP A 116 -9.92 -2.30 1.91
N LEU A 117 -9.02 -1.95 2.82
CA LEU A 117 -7.59 -2.13 2.60
C LEU A 117 -7.23 -3.60 2.39
N ALA A 118 -7.82 -4.51 3.18
CA ALA A 118 -7.58 -5.95 3.02
C ALA A 118 -7.99 -6.46 1.63
N ARG A 119 -9.16 -6.03 1.11
CA ARG A 119 -9.60 -6.39 -0.26
C ARG A 119 -8.65 -5.86 -1.34
N LEU A 120 -8.16 -4.64 -1.18
CA LEU A 120 -7.22 -4.05 -2.13
C LEU A 120 -5.87 -4.76 -2.11
N VAL A 121 -5.36 -5.13 -0.92
CA VAL A 121 -4.13 -5.94 -0.79
C VAL A 121 -4.32 -7.29 -1.47
N GLU A 122 -5.44 -7.98 -1.21
CA GLU A 122 -5.76 -9.27 -1.82
C GLU A 122 -5.85 -9.17 -3.36
N ALA A 123 -6.48 -8.13 -3.88
CA ALA A 123 -6.56 -7.90 -5.33
C ALA A 123 -5.18 -7.62 -5.95
N LEU A 124 -4.29 -6.92 -5.25
CA LEU A 124 -2.89 -6.71 -5.66
C LEU A 124 -2.09 -8.02 -5.64
N GLU A 125 -2.29 -8.87 -4.63
CA GLU A 125 -1.62 -10.17 -4.52
C GLU A 125 -2.04 -11.14 -5.63
N ARG A 126 -3.29 -11.05 -6.09
CA ARG A 126 -3.84 -11.89 -7.15
C ARG A 126 -3.68 -11.33 -8.56
N ASP A 127 -3.05 -10.16 -8.69
CA ASP A 127 -2.91 -9.45 -9.98
C ASP A 127 -4.26 -9.20 -10.69
N GLU A 128 -5.29 -8.89 -9.89
CA GLU A 128 -6.66 -8.67 -10.37
C GLU A 128 -6.92 -7.21 -10.77
N LEU A 129 -6.01 -6.29 -10.46
CA LEU A 129 -6.16 -4.88 -10.78
C LEU A 129 -5.61 -4.57 -12.18
N PRO A 130 -6.40 -3.93 -13.07
CA PRO A 130 -5.94 -3.52 -14.39
C PRO A 130 -5.05 -2.27 -14.28
N LEU A 131 -3.82 -2.47 -13.78
CA LEU A 131 -2.81 -1.44 -13.70
C LEU A 131 -2.31 -1.09 -15.11
N PRO A 132 -2.01 0.21 -15.39
CA PRO A 132 -1.56 0.67 -16.71
C PRO A 132 -0.17 0.15 -17.07
#